data_6a027b0a1c75f1d025200b5affa8e058
#
_entry.id   6a027b0a1c75f1d025200b5affa8e058
#
_cell.length_a   1.000
_cell.length_b   1.000
_cell.length_c   1.000
_cell.angle_alpha   90.00
_cell.angle_beta   90.00
_cell.angle_gamma   90.00
#
_symmetry.space_group_name_H-M   'P 1'
#
loop_
_entity.id
_entity.type
_entity.pdbx_description
1 polymer ?
#
loop_
_entity_poly.entity_id
_entity_poly.type
_entity_poly.pdbx_seq_one_letter_code
_entity_poly.pdbx_strand_id
1 'polypeptide(L)'
;MPDPGQSAVRQSARKRSRHKRLGDAGERDAARLLAQMGYTVLLRDCRTPYGELDLICLDGAVFVFVEVKTRFCRPRSSRPRPEPWRELSDAQKRRNYRAAISFLHDMGDAAANRRYRFDLVEVLRGPFGPVEIRHHANFMGRPSFSKTGIPGRVFRRRTNAATQSMSFPIE
;
A
#
# COMPACT_ATOMS: atom_id res chain seq x y z
N MET A 1 -19.35 -26.98 30.52
CA MET A 1 -18.42 -25.83 30.54
C MET A 1 -17.70 -25.74 29.18
N PRO A 2 -17.78 -24.65 28.46
CA PRO A 2 -17.02 -24.52 27.22
C PRO A 2 -15.52 -24.48 27.52
N ASP A 3 -14.76 -25.25 26.75
CA ASP A 3 -13.31 -25.33 26.83
C ASP A 3 -12.66 -23.96 26.58
N PRO A 4 -11.88 -23.42 27.53
CA PRO A 4 -11.23 -22.09 27.37
C PRO A 4 -10.28 -22.04 26.18
N GLY A 5 -9.70 -23.17 25.74
CA GLY A 5 -8.84 -23.25 24.56
C GLY A 5 -9.60 -22.99 23.25
N GLN A 6 -10.81 -23.52 23.11
CA GLN A 6 -11.65 -23.33 21.92
C GLN A 6 -12.14 -21.87 21.78
N SER A 7 -12.40 -21.20 22.90
CA SER A 7 -12.82 -19.78 22.88
C SER A 7 -11.71 -18.87 22.42
N ALA A 8 -10.47 -19.08 22.85
CA ALA A 8 -9.29 -18.31 22.44
C ALA A 8 -8.98 -18.49 20.95
N VAL A 9 -9.06 -19.72 20.43
CA VAL A 9 -8.86 -20.02 19.00
C VAL A 9 -9.92 -19.32 18.13
N ARG A 10 -11.20 -19.39 18.54
CA ARG A 10 -12.30 -18.71 17.83
C ARG A 10 -12.16 -17.18 17.85
N GLN A 11 -11.72 -16.59 18.96
CA GLN A 11 -11.47 -15.15 19.05
C GLN A 11 -10.30 -14.71 18.16
N SER A 12 -9.21 -15.48 18.11
CA SER A 12 -8.07 -15.18 17.25
C SER A 12 -8.42 -15.29 15.76
N ALA A 13 -9.23 -16.26 15.36
CA ALA A 13 -9.73 -16.42 14.00
C ALA A 13 -10.66 -15.27 13.59
N ARG A 14 -11.58 -14.85 14.48
CA ARG A 14 -12.45 -13.67 14.25
C ARG A 14 -11.65 -12.39 14.12
N LYS A 15 -10.63 -12.20 14.94
CA LYS A 15 -9.74 -11.02 14.86
C LYS A 15 -9.00 -10.97 13.53
N ARG A 16 -8.40 -12.10 13.09
CA ARG A 16 -7.72 -12.19 11.76
C ARG A 16 -8.67 -11.89 10.61
N SER A 17 -9.88 -12.47 10.63
CA SER A 17 -10.89 -12.22 9.60
C SER A 17 -11.31 -10.74 9.55
N ARG A 18 -11.46 -10.09 10.72
CA ARG A 18 -11.80 -8.66 10.79
C ARG A 18 -10.69 -7.77 10.25
N HIS A 19 -9.42 -8.05 10.58
CA HIS A 19 -8.27 -7.32 10.04
C HIS A 19 -8.17 -7.46 8.53
N LYS A 20 -8.36 -8.68 8.00
CA LYS A 20 -8.36 -8.90 6.56
C LYS A 20 -9.47 -8.10 5.88
N ARG A 21 -10.71 -8.17 6.36
CA ARG A 21 -11.83 -7.39 5.78
C ARG A 21 -11.59 -5.88 5.81
N LEU A 22 -10.92 -5.38 6.85
CA LEU A 22 -10.54 -3.97 6.95
C LEU A 22 -9.48 -3.62 5.90
N GLY A 23 -8.47 -4.45 5.71
CA GLY A 23 -7.45 -4.31 4.66
C GLY A 23 -8.09 -4.29 3.28
N ASP A 24 -8.83 -5.34 2.92
CA ASP A 24 -9.52 -5.47 1.62
C ASP A 24 -10.44 -4.26 1.32
N ALA A 25 -11.08 -3.70 2.36
CA ALA A 25 -11.91 -2.51 2.20
C ALA A 25 -11.07 -1.26 1.93
N GLY A 26 -9.93 -1.10 2.63
CA GLY A 26 -9.02 0.02 2.40
C GLY A 26 -8.37 0.00 1.02
N GLU A 27 -7.99 -1.18 0.54
CA GLU A 27 -7.44 -1.34 -0.81
C GLU A 27 -8.47 -0.94 -1.90
N ARG A 28 -9.75 -1.28 -1.70
CA ARG A 28 -10.82 -0.83 -2.59
C ARG A 28 -10.98 0.70 -2.58
N ASP A 29 -10.89 1.32 -1.42
CA ASP A 29 -11.00 2.77 -1.29
C ASP A 29 -9.77 3.47 -1.89
N ALA A 30 -8.56 2.93 -1.66
CA ALA A 30 -7.32 3.40 -2.27
C ALA A 30 -7.37 3.31 -3.80
N ALA A 31 -7.83 2.17 -4.34
CA ALA A 31 -7.98 1.98 -5.78
C ALA A 31 -8.95 2.98 -6.41
N ARG A 32 -10.08 3.29 -5.73
CA ARG A 32 -11.02 4.32 -6.20
C ARG A 32 -10.37 5.71 -6.22
N LEU A 33 -9.67 6.09 -5.15
CA LEU A 33 -8.99 7.38 -5.09
C LEU A 33 -7.99 7.50 -6.25
N LEU A 34 -7.13 6.50 -6.45
CA LEU A 34 -6.13 6.52 -7.50
C LEU A 34 -6.76 6.61 -8.90
N ALA A 35 -7.86 5.88 -9.14
CA ALA A 35 -8.61 5.98 -10.40
C ALA A 35 -9.19 7.39 -10.61
N GLN A 36 -9.73 8.03 -9.57
CA GLN A 36 -10.21 9.41 -9.62
C GLN A 36 -9.10 10.42 -9.89
N MET A 37 -7.86 10.12 -9.46
CA MET A 37 -6.67 10.90 -9.75
C MET A 37 -6.09 10.65 -11.15
N GLY A 38 -6.71 9.80 -11.96
CA GLY A 38 -6.28 9.49 -13.33
C GLY A 38 -5.32 8.31 -13.46
N TYR A 39 -5.09 7.55 -12.39
CA TYR A 39 -4.28 6.33 -12.46
C TYR A 39 -5.09 5.18 -13.07
N THR A 40 -4.45 4.36 -13.89
CA THR A 40 -5.03 3.11 -14.34
C THR A 40 -4.65 2.01 -13.37
N VAL A 41 -5.61 1.44 -12.63
CA VAL A 41 -5.39 0.30 -11.74
C VAL A 41 -5.28 -0.97 -12.59
N LEU A 42 -4.10 -1.59 -12.62
CA LEU A 42 -3.83 -2.81 -13.38
C LEU A 42 -4.19 -4.07 -12.61
N LEU A 43 -3.68 -4.20 -11.39
CA LEU A 43 -3.84 -5.37 -10.54
C LEU A 43 -4.05 -4.98 -9.08
N ARG A 44 -4.68 -5.88 -8.33
CA ARG A 44 -4.87 -5.82 -6.89
C ARG A 44 -4.46 -7.17 -6.30
N ASP A 45 -3.95 -7.17 -5.06
CA ASP A 45 -3.54 -8.39 -4.36
C ASP A 45 -2.58 -9.27 -5.21
N CYS A 46 -1.60 -8.65 -5.87
CA CYS A 46 -0.69 -9.36 -6.76
C CYS A 46 0.34 -10.14 -5.96
N ARG A 47 0.31 -11.47 -6.05
CA ARG A 47 1.26 -12.36 -5.38
C ARG A 47 2.47 -12.63 -6.24
N THR A 48 3.64 -12.52 -5.62
CA THR A 48 4.94 -12.84 -6.21
C THR A 48 5.70 -13.80 -5.28
N PRO A 49 6.78 -14.45 -5.74
CA PRO A 49 7.64 -15.27 -4.87
C PRO A 49 8.24 -14.50 -3.68
N TYR A 50 8.27 -13.17 -3.74
CA TYR A 50 8.89 -12.30 -2.73
C TYR A 50 7.88 -11.62 -1.80
N GLY A 51 6.58 -11.75 -2.07
CA GLY A 51 5.52 -11.16 -1.27
C GLY A 51 4.35 -10.69 -2.12
N GLU A 52 3.43 -10.01 -1.48
CA GLU A 52 2.21 -9.46 -2.06
C GLU A 52 2.37 -7.96 -2.31
N LEU A 53 1.85 -7.48 -3.44
CA LEU A 53 1.74 -6.07 -3.80
C LEU A 53 0.25 -5.71 -3.76
N ASP A 54 -0.12 -4.74 -2.91
CA ASP A 54 -1.52 -4.40 -2.68
C ASP A 54 -2.19 -3.88 -3.95
N LEU A 55 -1.57 -2.88 -4.62
CA LEU A 55 -2.06 -2.37 -5.90
C LEU A 55 -0.88 -2.14 -6.86
N ILE A 56 -1.12 -2.41 -8.14
CA ILE A 56 -0.24 -2.06 -9.25
C ILE A 56 -1.02 -1.16 -10.18
N CYS A 57 -0.50 0.06 -10.42
CA CYS A 57 -1.14 1.06 -11.24
C CYS A 57 -0.21 1.59 -12.33
N LEU A 58 -0.78 2.30 -13.29
CA LEU A 58 -0.06 3.18 -14.20
C LEU A 58 -0.44 4.64 -13.94
N ASP A 59 0.56 5.51 -13.90
CA ASP A 59 0.44 6.96 -13.99
C ASP A 59 1.09 7.37 -15.31
N GLY A 60 0.29 7.51 -16.34
CA GLY A 60 0.78 7.59 -17.72
C GLY A 60 1.63 6.37 -18.08
N ALA A 61 2.93 6.56 -18.35
CA ALA A 61 3.88 5.50 -18.69
C ALA A 61 4.66 4.94 -17.48
N VAL A 62 4.34 5.37 -16.25
CA VAL A 62 5.07 5.00 -15.04
C VAL A 62 4.32 3.90 -14.30
N PHE A 63 4.98 2.77 -14.01
CA PHE A 63 4.44 1.78 -13.08
C PHE A 63 4.47 2.33 -11.66
N VAL A 64 3.35 2.21 -10.95
CA VAL A 64 3.21 2.65 -9.57
C VAL A 64 2.82 1.45 -8.71
N PHE A 65 3.74 1.04 -7.86
CA PHE A 65 3.50 0.01 -6.86
C PHE A 65 3.02 0.69 -5.58
N VAL A 66 1.82 0.36 -5.14
CA VAL A 66 1.16 1.05 -4.03
C VAL A 66 1.03 0.13 -2.84
N GLU A 67 1.57 0.54 -1.72
CA GLU A 67 1.31 -0.06 -0.41
C GLU A 67 0.12 0.65 0.23
N VAL A 68 -0.84 -0.11 0.76
CA VAL A 68 -2.03 0.44 1.40
C VAL A 68 -2.00 0.17 2.90
N LYS A 69 -2.09 1.23 3.70
CA LYS A 69 -2.18 1.14 5.16
C LYS A 69 -3.55 1.56 5.64
N THR A 70 -4.35 0.59 6.04
CA THR A 70 -5.72 0.84 6.52
C THR A 70 -5.77 0.81 8.03
N ARG A 71 -6.42 1.84 8.60
CA ARG A 71 -6.64 1.95 10.04
C ARG A 71 -8.10 2.26 10.33
N PHE A 72 -8.58 1.73 11.44
CA PHE A 72 -9.91 2.06 11.92
C PHE A 72 -9.87 3.32 12.79
N CYS A 73 -10.66 4.32 12.40
CA CYS A 73 -10.85 5.54 13.20
C CYS A 73 -11.82 5.25 14.34
N ARG A 74 -11.36 5.43 15.57
CA ARG A 74 -12.24 5.48 16.74
C ARG A 74 -12.64 6.94 17.00
N PRO A 75 -13.95 7.25 17.06
CA PRO A 75 -14.38 8.57 17.51
C PRO A 75 -13.79 8.83 18.91
N ARG A 76 -13.10 9.89 19.13
CA ARG A 76 -12.42 10.28 20.39
C ARG A 76 -10.97 9.84 20.61
N SER A 77 -10.23 9.45 19.61
CA SER A 77 -8.78 9.29 19.79
C SER A 77 -8.07 10.62 19.52
N SER A 78 -7.71 11.33 20.59
CA SER A 78 -6.89 12.56 20.54
C SER A 78 -5.39 12.29 20.40
N ARG A 79 -4.98 11.01 20.19
CA ARG A 79 -3.56 10.67 20.05
C ARG A 79 -3.06 11.09 18.69
N PRO A 80 -1.88 11.74 18.60
CA PRO A 80 -1.21 11.99 17.34
C PRO A 80 -1.04 10.69 16.56
N ARG A 81 -1.35 10.70 15.26
CA ARG A 81 -1.15 9.53 14.42
C ARG A 81 0.33 9.45 14.06
N PRO A 82 0.97 8.29 14.24
CA PRO A 82 2.31 8.12 13.75
C PRO A 82 2.31 8.26 12.22
N GLU A 83 3.39 8.79 11.68
CA GLU A 83 3.62 8.93 10.25
C GLU A 83 3.59 7.55 9.58
N PRO A 84 2.75 7.30 8.55
CA PRO A 84 2.55 5.95 7.99
C PRO A 84 3.83 5.30 7.46
N TRP A 85 4.74 6.10 6.91
CA TRP A 85 6.02 5.61 6.40
C TRP A 85 6.99 5.14 7.48
N ARG A 86 6.84 5.59 8.74
CA ARG A 86 7.62 5.12 9.87
C ARG A 86 7.24 3.71 10.30
N GLU A 87 6.04 3.25 9.89
CA GLU A 87 5.56 1.91 10.22
C GLU A 87 6.04 0.84 9.23
N LEU A 88 6.54 1.25 8.06
CA LEU A 88 7.13 0.33 7.10
C LEU A 88 8.56 0.01 7.49
N SER A 89 8.75 -1.20 8.01
CA SER A 89 10.10 -1.69 8.31
C SER A 89 10.94 -1.79 7.03
N ASP A 90 12.27 -1.69 7.17
CA ASP A 90 13.16 -1.86 6.03
C ASP A 90 13.06 -3.25 5.41
N ALA A 91 12.71 -4.26 6.21
CA ALA A 91 12.43 -5.60 5.70
C ALA A 91 11.19 -5.62 4.80
N GLN A 92 10.13 -4.88 5.15
CA GLN A 92 8.92 -4.75 4.32
C GLN A 92 9.22 -3.97 3.03
N LYS A 93 9.95 -2.86 3.13
CA LYS A 93 10.38 -2.10 1.94
C LYS A 93 11.19 -2.97 0.98
N ARG A 94 12.13 -3.78 1.49
CA ARG A 94 12.91 -4.73 0.67
C ARG A 94 12.03 -5.79 0.01
N ARG A 95 11.03 -6.33 0.72
CA ARG A 95 10.10 -7.31 0.14
C ARG A 95 9.30 -6.68 -0.99
N ASN A 96 8.69 -5.52 -0.76
CA ASN A 96 7.91 -4.81 -1.77
C ASN A 96 8.76 -4.48 -3.01
N TYR A 97 10.00 -4.06 -2.79
CA TYR A 97 10.92 -3.82 -3.90
C TYR A 97 11.19 -5.09 -4.72
N ARG A 98 11.53 -6.21 -4.05
CA ARG A 98 11.77 -7.49 -4.75
C ARG A 98 10.53 -8.00 -5.48
N ALA A 99 9.37 -7.86 -4.86
CA ALA A 99 8.10 -8.22 -5.48
C ALA A 99 7.83 -7.40 -6.75
N ALA A 100 8.06 -6.08 -6.69
CA ALA A 100 7.90 -5.19 -7.83
C ALA A 100 8.86 -5.52 -8.97
N ILE A 101 10.14 -5.78 -8.65
CA ILE A 101 11.13 -6.18 -9.68
C ILE A 101 10.79 -7.53 -10.30
N SER A 102 10.33 -8.50 -9.50
CA SER A 102 9.84 -9.79 -10.04
C SER A 102 8.67 -9.57 -10.99
N PHE A 103 7.68 -8.78 -10.60
CA PHE A 103 6.55 -8.45 -11.47
C PHE A 103 6.99 -7.79 -12.79
N LEU A 104 7.88 -6.80 -12.73
CA LEU A 104 8.38 -6.14 -13.94
C LEU A 104 9.17 -7.08 -14.84
N HIS A 105 9.93 -7.99 -14.25
CA HIS A 105 10.63 -9.06 -15.00
C HIS A 105 9.65 -9.99 -15.72
N ASP A 106 8.60 -10.41 -15.05
CA ASP A 106 7.58 -11.32 -15.61
C ASP A 106 6.77 -10.64 -16.73
N MET A 107 6.66 -9.29 -16.72
CA MET A 107 6.05 -8.49 -17.78
C MET A 107 6.93 -8.40 -19.04
N GLY A 108 8.20 -8.76 -18.97
CA GLY A 108 9.13 -8.76 -20.10
C GLY A 108 9.18 -7.43 -20.84
N ASP A 109 9.08 -7.47 -22.17
CA ASP A 109 9.19 -6.27 -23.03
C ASP A 109 8.11 -5.22 -22.75
N ALA A 110 6.95 -5.59 -22.24
CA ALA A 110 5.89 -4.66 -21.87
C ALA A 110 6.31 -3.68 -20.73
N ALA A 111 7.25 -4.11 -19.89
CA ALA A 111 7.82 -3.31 -18.83
C ALA A 111 9.23 -2.80 -19.14
N ALA A 112 9.85 -3.28 -20.24
CA ALA A 112 11.20 -2.89 -20.61
C ALA A 112 11.30 -1.37 -20.79
N ASN A 113 12.31 -0.76 -20.16
CA ASN A 113 12.55 0.68 -20.20
C ASN A 113 11.46 1.56 -19.57
N ARG A 114 10.42 1.02 -18.94
CA ARG A 114 9.43 1.81 -18.22
C ARG A 114 9.98 2.24 -16.87
N ARG A 115 9.59 3.45 -16.45
CA ARG A 115 9.88 3.97 -15.11
C ARG A 115 8.92 3.32 -14.11
N TYR A 116 9.37 3.22 -12.88
CA TYR A 116 8.51 2.80 -11.77
C TYR A 116 8.80 3.60 -10.51
N ARG A 117 7.82 3.65 -9.62
CA ARG A 117 7.93 4.25 -8.29
C ARG A 117 7.07 3.49 -7.28
N PHE A 118 7.28 3.79 -6.02
CA PHE A 118 6.49 3.25 -4.92
C PHE A 118 5.70 4.37 -4.25
N ASP A 119 4.40 4.18 -4.14
CA ASP A 119 3.51 5.09 -3.48
C ASP A 119 2.90 4.42 -2.23
N LEU A 120 2.53 5.22 -1.24
CA LEU A 120 1.82 4.78 -0.04
C LEU A 120 0.46 5.45 0.00
N VAL A 121 -0.58 4.65 0.23
CA VAL A 121 -1.93 5.18 0.49
C VAL A 121 -2.34 4.81 1.90
N GLU A 122 -2.58 5.83 2.73
CA GLU A 122 -3.14 5.66 4.06
C GLU A 122 -4.65 5.86 3.99
N VAL A 123 -5.40 4.85 4.47
CA VAL A 123 -6.86 4.89 4.51
C VAL A 123 -7.33 4.84 5.96
N LEU A 124 -7.94 5.92 6.41
CA LEU A 124 -8.60 5.96 7.70
C LEU A 124 -10.07 5.65 7.50
N ARG A 125 -10.55 4.55 8.08
CA ARG A 125 -11.94 4.12 7.94
C ARG A 125 -12.71 4.26 9.24
N GLY A 126 -13.90 4.83 9.11
CA GLY A 126 -14.96 4.76 10.13
C GLY A 126 -15.87 3.54 9.89
N PRO A 127 -16.96 3.44 10.67
CA PRO A 127 -17.94 2.34 10.56
C PRO A 127 -18.67 2.33 9.21
N PHE A 128 -18.86 3.48 8.59
CA PHE A 128 -19.65 3.63 7.36
C PHE A 128 -18.82 3.81 6.09
N GLY A 129 -17.50 3.97 6.20
CA GLY A 129 -16.64 4.16 5.05
C GLY A 129 -15.32 4.85 5.37
N PRO A 130 -14.57 5.30 4.34
CA PRO A 130 -13.38 6.09 4.55
C PRO A 130 -13.74 7.47 5.10
N VAL A 131 -13.02 7.90 6.13
CA VAL A 131 -13.10 9.23 6.73
C VAL A 131 -12.03 10.14 6.12
N GLU A 132 -10.87 9.56 5.83
CA GLU A 132 -9.74 10.26 5.25
C GLU A 132 -8.88 9.28 4.46
N ILE A 133 -8.42 9.70 3.29
CA ILE A 133 -7.43 8.97 2.50
C ILE A 133 -6.31 9.93 2.15
N ARG A 134 -5.07 9.52 2.41
CA ARG A 134 -3.85 10.27 2.08
C ARG A 134 -3.00 9.47 1.11
N HIS A 135 -2.62 10.11 0.02
CA HIS A 135 -1.71 9.54 -0.96
C HIS A 135 -0.33 10.20 -0.84
N HIS A 136 0.69 9.38 -0.66
CA HIS A 136 2.08 9.79 -0.55
C HIS A 136 2.84 9.25 -1.77
N ALA A 137 2.97 10.07 -2.79
CA ALA A 137 3.66 9.68 -4.02
C ALA A 137 5.16 9.56 -3.79
N ASN A 138 5.77 8.52 -4.37
CA ASN A 138 7.22 8.27 -4.34
C ASN A 138 7.82 8.24 -2.92
N PHE A 139 7.10 7.62 -1.97
CA PHE A 139 7.47 7.59 -0.55
C PHE A 139 8.68 6.70 -0.25
N MET A 140 8.91 5.66 -1.05
CA MET A 140 10.11 4.82 -0.94
C MET A 140 11.18 5.32 -1.90
N GLY A 141 12.25 5.91 -1.36
CA GLY A 141 13.51 5.98 -2.09
C GLY A 141 14.02 4.55 -2.38
N ARG A 142 14.96 4.41 -3.32
CA ARG A 142 15.61 3.11 -3.56
C ARG A 142 16.12 2.54 -2.24
N PRO A 143 15.80 1.27 -1.89
CA PRO A 143 16.55 0.60 -0.84
C PRO A 143 18.02 0.60 -1.23
N SER A 144 18.91 1.03 -0.34
CA SER A 144 20.35 0.89 -0.55
C SER A 144 20.71 -0.58 -0.48
N PHE A 145 20.78 -1.24 -1.62
CA PHE A 145 21.37 -2.57 -1.71
C PHE A 145 22.86 -2.43 -1.90
N SER A 146 23.64 -3.09 -1.04
CA SER A 146 25.05 -3.34 -1.31
C SER A 146 25.17 -4.13 -2.63
N LYS A 147 25.88 -3.60 -3.55
CA LYS A 147 26.56 -3.99 -4.79
C LYS A 147 26.28 -5.34 -5.52
N THR A 148 25.14 -5.98 -5.38
CA THR A 148 24.77 -7.09 -6.25
C THR A 148 23.34 -6.87 -6.72
N GLY A 149 23.17 -6.05 -7.75
CA GLY A 149 21.86 -5.63 -8.15
C GLY A 149 21.73 -5.37 -9.63
N ILE A 150 20.61 -5.65 -10.14
CA ILE A 150 20.11 -5.36 -11.48
C ILE A 150 20.06 -3.83 -11.65
N PRO A 151 20.67 -3.23 -12.69
CA PRO A 151 20.67 -1.79 -12.87
C PRO A 151 19.35 -1.30 -13.50
N GLY A 152 18.40 -0.91 -12.64
CA GLY A 152 17.28 -0.10 -13.09
C GLY A 152 17.68 1.37 -13.16
N ARG A 153 17.56 2.01 -14.34
CA ARG A 153 17.74 3.47 -14.47
C ARG A 153 16.68 4.20 -13.66
N VAL A 154 17.08 4.79 -12.54
CA VAL A 154 16.22 5.67 -11.75
C VAL A 154 16.36 7.10 -12.24
N PHE A 155 15.25 7.68 -12.59
CA PHE A 155 15.15 9.09 -12.89
C PHE A 155 14.95 9.89 -11.59
N ARG A 156 15.93 10.71 -11.20
CA ARG A 156 15.75 11.72 -10.16
C ARG A 156 14.94 12.88 -10.76
N ARG A 157 13.64 12.92 -10.49
CA ARG A 157 12.94 14.21 -10.49
C ARG A 157 13.01 14.76 -9.06
N ARG A 158 13.50 15.97 -8.90
CA ARG A 158 13.18 16.82 -7.75
C ARG A 158 11.67 17.07 -7.82
N THR A 159 10.91 16.31 -7.09
CA THR A 159 9.51 16.62 -6.81
C THR A 159 9.41 16.76 -5.32
N ASN A 160 8.99 17.94 -4.87
CA ASN A 160 8.45 18.11 -3.54
C ASN A 160 7.45 16.99 -3.32
N ALA A 161 7.62 16.24 -2.23
CA ALA A 161 6.65 15.24 -1.81
C ALA A 161 5.33 15.95 -1.55
N ALA A 162 4.49 16.08 -2.58
CA ALA A 162 3.17 16.64 -2.45
C ALA A 162 2.29 15.57 -1.80
N THR A 163 1.97 15.76 -0.54
CA THR A 163 0.94 14.99 0.15
C THR A 163 -0.41 15.51 -0.31
N GLN A 164 -1.16 14.72 -1.06
CA GLN A 164 -2.55 15.02 -1.36
C GLN A 164 -3.44 14.36 -0.32
N SER A 165 -4.26 15.15 0.35
CA SER A 165 -5.23 14.70 1.36
C SER A 165 -6.63 15.00 0.87
N MET A 166 -7.50 13.99 0.89
CA MET A 166 -8.93 14.14 0.68
C MET A 166 -9.65 13.76 1.98
N SER A 167 -10.40 14.71 2.53
CA SER A 167 -11.28 14.48 3.68
C SER A 167 -12.71 14.34 3.20
N PHE A 168 -13.43 13.36 3.71
CA PHE A 168 -14.84 13.15 3.42
C PHE A 168 -15.66 13.75 4.57
N PRO A 169 -16.71 14.54 4.27
CA PRO A 169 -17.62 15.02 5.30
C PRO A 169 -18.28 13.81 6.00
N ILE A 170 -18.40 13.89 7.30
CA ILE A 170 -19.15 12.93 8.10
C ILE A 170 -20.57 13.51 8.18
N GLU A 171 -21.50 12.96 7.40
CA GLU A 171 -22.93 13.13 7.63
C GLU A 171 -23.41 12.17 8.72
#